data_a62d5ce508592f2595a14e30624e05b7
#
_entry.id   a62d5ce508592f2595a14e30624e05b7
#
_cell.length_a   1.000
_cell.length_b   1.000
_cell.length_c   1.000
_cell.angle_alpha   90.00
_cell.angle_beta   90.00
_cell.angle_gamma   90.00
#
_symmetry.space_group_name_H-M   'P 1'
#
loop_
_entity.id
_entity.type
_entity.pdbx_description
1 polymer ?
#
loop_
_entity_poly.entity_id
_entity_poly.type
_entity_poly.pdbx_seq_one_letter_code
_entity_poly.pdbx_strand_id
1 'polypeptide(L)'
;CVLRVLYKQKNIGSTFAWLIILFLFPVFGTIAYLLIGEPRLGTARAKRTDEMNRFYQGFVETYLSNLYLDIGDKVKSRYHGISKVAASGTGLGATRNNAMTLLSTTDEIIDTMLADIRAARHSCMLAFYIIEPEGRIEELLNELLAAADRGLDCAILADAVGSSRFFDSG
;
A
#
# COMPACT_ATOMS: atom_id res chain seq x y z
N CYS A 1 17.92 6.25 -29.60
CA CYS A 1 17.39 5.25 -28.64
C CYS A 1 18.26 5.14 -27.39
N VAL A 2 19.58 5.09 -27.47
CA VAL A 2 20.48 4.93 -26.28
C VAL A 2 20.17 5.96 -25.18
N LEU A 3 20.11 7.26 -25.49
CA LEU A 3 19.76 8.32 -24.54
C LEU A 3 18.36 8.10 -23.91
N ARG A 4 17.43 7.56 -24.68
CA ARG A 4 16.08 7.27 -24.19
C ARG A 4 16.06 6.08 -23.21
N VAL A 5 16.87 5.05 -23.45
CA VAL A 5 17.07 3.93 -22.52
C VAL A 5 17.65 4.42 -21.21
N LEU A 6 18.71 5.23 -21.24
CA LEU A 6 19.34 5.80 -20.05
C LEU A 6 18.40 6.68 -19.22
N TYR A 7 17.53 7.43 -19.87
CA TYR A 7 16.61 8.33 -19.18
C TYR A 7 15.36 7.63 -18.61
N LYS A 8 14.81 6.64 -19.33
CA LYS A 8 13.55 6.00 -18.94
C LYS A 8 13.68 4.75 -18.09
N GLN A 9 14.78 4.02 -18.20
CA GLN A 9 15.00 2.81 -17.42
C GLN A 9 15.49 3.17 -16.01
N LYS A 10 14.75 2.70 -15.00
CA LYS A 10 15.12 2.88 -13.58
C LYS A 10 15.92 1.71 -13.02
N ASN A 11 15.91 0.57 -13.70
CA ASN A 11 16.59 -0.65 -13.27
C ASN A 11 17.90 -0.80 -14.04
N ILE A 12 19.02 -0.85 -13.30
CA ILE A 12 20.39 -0.92 -13.85
C ILE A 12 20.54 -2.16 -14.75
N GLY A 13 20.07 -3.33 -14.32
CA GLY A 13 20.18 -4.57 -15.10
C GLY A 13 19.43 -4.49 -16.44
N SER A 14 18.22 -3.96 -16.42
CA SER A 14 17.42 -3.74 -17.64
C SER A 14 18.05 -2.72 -18.57
N THR A 15 18.66 -1.67 -18.03
CA THR A 15 19.39 -0.65 -18.81
C THR A 15 20.54 -1.28 -19.58
N PHE A 16 21.39 -2.05 -18.90
CA PHE A 16 22.52 -2.73 -19.55
C PHE A 16 22.07 -3.76 -20.60
N ALA A 17 21.05 -4.55 -20.31
CA ALA A 17 20.50 -5.52 -21.26
C ALA A 17 20.05 -4.82 -22.56
N TRP A 18 19.29 -3.74 -22.45
CA TRP A 18 18.83 -2.98 -23.63
C TRP A 18 20.00 -2.28 -24.37
N LEU A 19 21.01 -1.78 -23.66
CA LEU A 19 22.18 -1.18 -24.30
C LEU A 19 22.97 -2.23 -25.11
N ILE A 20 23.12 -3.45 -24.61
CA ILE A 20 23.78 -4.55 -25.33
C ILE A 20 22.98 -4.91 -26.58
N ILE A 21 21.65 -5.05 -26.46
CA ILE A 21 20.78 -5.37 -27.60
C ILE A 21 20.84 -4.27 -28.67
N LEU A 22 20.82 -3.00 -28.28
CA LEU A 22 20.92 -1.88 -29.20
C LEU A 22 22.29 -1.79 -29.89
N PHE A 23 23.35 -2.24 -29.20
CA PHE A 23 24.70 -2.24 -29.76
C PHE A 23 24.89 -3.38 -30.76
N LEU A 24 24.41 -4.59 -30.45
CA LEU A 24 24.52 -5.78 -31.32
C LEU A 24 23.57 -5.71 -32.52
N PHE A 25 22.34 -5.21 -32.33
CA PHE A 25 21.30 -5.19 -33.35
C PHE A 25 20.64 -3.79 -33.41
N PRO A 26 21.31 -2.77 -33.99
CA PRO A 26 20.87 -1.38 -33.87
C PRO A 26 19.48 -1.11 -34.44
N VAL A 27 19.09 -1.74 -35.56
CA VAL A 27 17.78 -1.56 -36.17
C VAL A 27 16.72 -2.38 -35.44
N PHE A 28 16.91 -3.68 -35.31
CA PHE A 28 15.96 -4.59 -34.65
C PHE A 28 15.84 -4.28 -33.15
N GLY A 29 16.95 -4.01 -32.47
CA GLY A 29 16.97 -3.62 -31.07
C GLY A 29 16.22 -2.31 -30.81
N THR A 30 16.30 -1.35 -31.73
CA THR A 30 15.52 -0.11 -31.64
C THR A 30 14.02 -0.37 -31.74
N ILE A 31 13.60 -1.18 -32.70
CA ILE A 31 12.18 -1.53 -32.88
C ILE A 31 11.68 -2.32 -31.65
N ALA A 32 12.42 -3.33 -31.22
CA ALA A 32 12.10 -4.13 -30.04
C ALA A 32 11.99 -3.26 -28.77
N TYR A 33 12.93 -2.34 -28.57
CA TYR A 33 12.89 -1.42 -27.43
C TYR A 33 11.65 -0.52 -27.45
N LEU A 34 11.27 0.02 -28.61
CA LEU A 34 10.09 0.88 -28.72
C LEU A 34 8.78 0.14 -28.50
N LEU A 35 8.74 -1.16 -28.84
CA LEU A 35 7.55 -2.01 -28.66
C LEU A 35 7.42 -2.53 -27.22
N ILE A 36 8.50 -3.00 -26.64
CA ILE A 36 8.48 -3.80 -25.40
C ILE A 36 9.31 -3.16 -24.28
N GLY A 37 10.37 -2.40 -24.62
CA GLY A 37 11.37 -1.93 -23.65
C GLY A 37 10.92 -0.80 -22.75
N GLU A 38 9.85 -0.09 -23.07
CA GLU A 38 9.36 0.98 -22.21
C GLU A 38 8.29 0.44 -21.23
N PRO A 39 8.48 0.60 -19.92
CA PRO A 39 7.41 0.34 -18.97
C PRO A 39 6.30 1.39 -19.20
N ARG A 40 5.34 1.05 -20.03
CA ARG A 40 4.15 1.85 -20.23
C ARG A 40 3.26 1.67 -19.00
N LEU A 41 3.49 2.44 -17.95
CA LEU A 41 2.46 2.69 -16.95
C LEU A 41 1.29 3.30 -17.72
N GLY A 42 0.25 2.50 -17.96
CA GLY A 42 -0.88 2.93 -18.77
C GLY A 42 -1.40 4.28 -18.26
N THR A 43 -1.62 5.23 -19.17
CA THR A 43 -2.16 6.57 -18.86
C THR A 43 -3.43 6.50 -18.02
N ALA A 44 -4.23 5.44 -18.18
CA ALA A 44 -5.40 5.14 -17.36
C ALA A 44 -5.04 4.86 -15.87
N ARG A 45 -3.92 4.17 -15.61
CA ARG A 45 -3.47 3.89 -14.23
C ARG A 45 -2.93 5.15 -13.55
N ALA A 46 -2.14 5.95 -14.28
CA ALA A 46 -1.66 7.24 -13.78
C ALA A 46 -2.83 8.17 -13.46
N LYS A 47 -3.82 8.28 -14.36
CA LYS A 47 -5.01 9.11 -14.15
C LYS A 47 -5.83 8.65 -12.93
N ARG A 48 -6.03 7.33 -12.76
CA ARG A 48 -6.73 6.79 -11.59
C ARG A 48 -5.97 7.05 -10.29
N THR A 49 -4.63 6.98 -10.31
CA THR A 49 -3.79 7.35 -9.15
C THR A 49 -3.92 8.83 -8.81
N ASP A 50 -3.94 9.73 -9.79
CA ASP A 50 -4.12 11.17 -9.58
C ASP A 50 -5.52 11.50 -9.02
N GLU A 51 -6.56 10.83 -9.50
CA GLU A 51 -7.93 10.99 -8.99
C GLU A 51 -8.03 10.52 -7.53
N MET A 52 -7.44 9.36 -7.22
CA MET A 52 -7.37 8.85 -5.85
C MET A 52 -6.57 9.75 -4.92
N ASN A 53 -5.43 10.27 -5.37
CA ASN A 53 -4.62 11.20 -4.59
C ASN A 53 -5.38 12.49 -4.28
N ARG A 54 -6.12 13.05 -5.24
CA ARG A 54 -6.94 14.27 -5.00
C ARG A 54 -8.06 14.00 -4.01
N PHE A 55 -8.76 12.89 -4.15
CA PHE A 55 -9.80 12.46 -3.20
C PHE A 55 -9.22 12.30 -1.80
N TYR A 56 -8.07 11.63 -1.70
CA TYR A 56 -7.39 11.39 -0.43
C TYR A 56 -6.90 12.69 0.23
N GLN A 57 -6.32 13.61 -0.53
CA GLN A 57 -5.92 14.93 -0.03
C GLN A 57 -7.12 15.73 0.49
N GLY A 58 -8.23 15.75 -0.25
CA GLY A 58 -9.46 16.42 0.20
C GLY A 58 -10.02 15.80 1.49
N PHE A 59 -10.00 14.48 1.62
CA PHE A 59 -10.39 13.78 2.84
C PHE A 59 -9.47 14.14 4.02
N VAL A 60 -8.16 14.12 3.80
CA VAL A 60 -7.16 14.46 4.82
C VAL A 60 -7.33 15.90 5.30
N GLU A 61 -7.48 16.86 4.39
CA GLU A 61 -7.69 18.26 4.74
C GLU A 61 -8.99 18.46 5.53
N THR A 62 -10.06 17.80 5.15
CA THR A 62 -11.38 17.99 5.76
C THR A 62 -11.50 17.31 7.13
N TYR A 63 -11.05 16.07 7.25
CA TYR A 63 -11.33 15.24 8.43
C TYR A 63 -10.13 15.06 9.35
N LEU A 64 -8.90 15.14 8.85
CA LEU A 64 -7.70 14.81 9.61
C LEU A 64 -6.81 16.03 9.92
N SER A 65 -7.09 17.21 9.36
CA SER A 65 -6.27 18.40 9.56
C SER A 65 -6.09 18.76 11.04
N ASN A 66 -7.11 18.55 11.86
CA ASN A 66 -7.06 18.83 13.31
C ASN A 66 -6.24 17.79 14.11
N LEU A 67 -5.92 16.63 13.52
CA LEU A 67 -5.14 15.57 14.15
C LEU A 67 -3.64 15.72 13.91
N TYR A 68 -3.26 16.53 12.91
CA TYR A 68 -1.86 16.74 12.58
C TYR A 68 -1.18 17.71 13.54
N LEU A 69 0.05 17.37 13.88
CA LEU A 69 0.93 18.32 14.55
C LEU A 69 1.33 19.41 13.56
N ASP A 70 1.17 20.65 13.95
CA ASP A 70 1.97 21.70 13.35
C ASP A 70 3.44 21.39 13.66
N ILE A 71 4.15 20.99 12.61
CA ILE A 71 5.52 20.45 12.70
C ILE A 71 6.51 21.52 13.20
N GLY A 72 6.09 22.81 13.22
CA GLY A 72 6.92 23.93 13.60
C GLY A 72 7.49 23.85 15.03
N ASP A 73 6.72 23.40 16.01
CA ASP A 73 7.07 23.65 17.42
C ASP A 73 7.26 22.42 18.32
N LYS A 74 6.91 21.20 17.92
CA LYS A 74 6.82 20.07 18.88
C LYS A 74 7.54 18.78 18.50
N VAL A 75 8.02 18.62 17.29
CA VAL A 75 8.93 17.52 16.94
C VAL A 75 10.34 17.96 17.25
N LYS A 76 11.05 17.21 18.12
CA LYS A 76 12.47 17.49 18.37
C LYS A 76 13.19 17.70 17.04
N SER A 77 13.93 18.78 16.92
CA SER A 77 14.65 19.23 15.71
C SER A 77 15.33 18.09 14.92
N ARG A 78 15.81 17.07 15.63
CA ARG A 78 16.43 15.86 15.08
C ARG A 78 15.50 15.03 14.16
N TYR A 79 14.19 15.02 14.40
CA TYR A 79 13.23 14.21 13.62
C TYR A 79 12.44 15.04 12.60
N HIS A 80 12.68 16.34 12.56
CA HIS A 80 11.98 17.25 11.66
C HIS A 80 12.16 16.88 10.18
N GLY A 81 13.37 16.51 9.77
CA GLY A 81 13.66 16.09 8.40
C GLY A 81 12.90 14.83 8.00
N ILE A 82 12.87 13.82 8.88
CA ILE A 82 12.16 12.55 8.64
C ILE A 82 10.64 12.80 8.56
N SER A 83 10.09 13.59 9.46
CA SER A 83 8.68 13.94 9.48
C SER A 83 8.27 14.69 8.19
N LYS A 84 9.11 15.63 7.72
CA LYS A 84 8.86 16.36 6.49
C LYS A 84 8.90 15.46 5.25
N VAL A 85 9.87 14.55 5.17
CA VAL A 85 9.96 13.58 4.07
C VAL A 85 8.76 12.62 4.09
N ALA A 86 8.37 12.11 5.25
CA ALA A 86 7.20 11.26 5.40
C ALA A 86 5.93 12.00 4.95
N ALA A 87 5.72 13.23 5.42
CA ALA A 87 4.57 14.03 5.04
C ALA A 87 4.53 14.34 3.53
N SER A 88 5.68 14.64 2.91
CA SER A 88 5.73 14.90 1.47
C SER A 88 5.47 13.65 0.61
N GLY A 89 5.82 12.46 1.12
CA GLY A 89 5.62 11.19 0.41
C GLY A 89 4.22 10.60 0.56
N THR A 90 3.61 10.77 1.75
CA THR A 90 2.30 10.16 2.06
C THR A 90 1.14 11.16 1.99
N GLY A 91 1.42 12.45 1.96
CA GLY A 91 0.42 13.51 2.15
C GLY A 91 -0.11 13.61 3.60
N LEU A 92 0.41 12.80 4.52
CA LEU A 92 -0.03 12.74 5.92
C LEU A 92 1.00 13.36 6.83
N GLY A 93 0.58 14.31 7.67
CA GLY A 93 1.42 14.89 8.70
C GLY A 93 1.61 13.96 9.92
N ALA A 94 2.54 14.31 10.80
CA ALA A 94 2.69 13.59 12.05
C ALA A 94 1.47 13.81 12.96
N THR A 95 1.05 12.77 13.67
CA THR A 95 -0.05 12.84 14.65
C THR A 95 0.46 12.74 16.08
N ARG A 96 -0.37 13.10 17.04
CA ARG A 96 -0.05 13.04 18.48
C ARG A 96 -1.01 12.09 19.20
N ASN A 97 -0.70 11.83 20.47
CA ASN A 97 -1.52 10.98 21.35
C ASN A 97 -1.68 9.54 20.82
N ASN A 98 -0.64 9.04 20.14
CA ASN A 98 -0.60 7.65 19.71
C ASN A 98 -0.16 6.76 20.87
N ALA A 99 -0.87 5.67 21.08
CA ALA A 99 -0.42 4.54 21.89
C ALA A 99 0.08 3.43 20.98
N MET A 100 1.14 2.75 21.38
CA MET A 100 1.75 1.69 20.58
C MET A 100 2.09 0.50 21.48
N THR A 101 1.68 -0.68 21.07
CA THR A 101 2.03 -1.94 21.72
C THR A 101 2.76 -2.82 20.72
N LEU A 102 3.90 -3.36 21.11
CA LEU A 102 4.65 -4.30 20.29
C LEU A 102 4.13 -5.70 20.55
N LEU A 103 3.68 -6.38 19.50
CA LEU A 103 3.31 -7.79 19.50
C LEU A 103 4.43 -8.57 18.81
N SER A 104 4.95 -9.62 19.44
CA SER A 104 6.17 -10.30 19.00
C SER A 104 5.94 -11.68 18.39
N THR A 105 4.77 -12.27 18.61
CA THR A 105 4.42 -13.58 18.07
C THR A 105 3.14 -13.54 17.24
N THR A 106 3.00 -14.49 16.32
CA THR A 106 1.77 -14.63 15.52
C THR A 106 0.54 -14.84 16.41
N ASP A 107 0.67 -15.64 17.45
CA ASP A 107 -0.43 -15.92 18.37
C ASP A 107 -0.89 -14.64 19.09
N GLU A 108 0.04 -13.85 19.63
CA GLU A 108 -0.29 -12.55 20.24
C GLU A 108 -1.01 -11.60 19.27
N ILE A 109 -0.58 -11.59 18.00
CA ILE A 109 -1.21 -10.75 16.96
C ILE A 109 -2.64 -11.22 16.72
N ILE A 110 -2.86 -12.52 16.47
CA ILE A 110 -4.19 -13.05 16.18
C ILE A 110 -5.11 -12.94 17.41
N ASP A 111 -4.63 -13.25 18.62
CA ASP A 111 -5.41 -13.11 19.84
C ASP A 111 -5.85 -11.67 20.09
N THR A 112 -4.98 -10.70 19.82
CA THR A 112 -5.31 -9.28 19.91
C THR A 112 -6.37 -8.90 18.88
N MET A 113 -6.22 -9.33 17.62
CA MET A 113 -7.22 -9.07 16.58
C MET A 113 -8.58 -9.70 16.91
N LEU A 114 -8.61 -10.93 17.41
CA LEU A 114 -9.84 -11.58 17.86
C LEU A 114 -10.52 -10.82 19.01
N ALA A 115 -9.72 -10.34 19.98
CA ALA A 115 -10.24 -9.53 21.09
C ALA A 115 -10.83 -8.20 20.59
N ASP A 116 -10.17 -7.54 19.64
CA ASP A 116 -10.64 -6.28 19.05
C ASP A 116 -11.93 -6.48 18.26
N ILE A 117 -12.05 -7.56 17.45
CA ILE A 117 -13.28 -7.87 16.70
C ILE A 117 -14.44 -8.16 17.66
N ARG A 118 -14.20 -8.89 18.76
CA ARG A 118 -15.21 -9.14 19.79
C ARG A 118 -15.67 -7.88 20.50
N ALA A 119 -14.75 -6.95 20.73
CA ALA A 119 -15.03 -5.69 21.39
C ALA A 119 -15.64 -4.62 20.45
N ALA A 120 -15.57 -4.81 19.15
CA ALA A 120 -16.07 -3.86 18.17
C ALA A 120 -17.58 -3.65 18.29
N ARG A 121 -18.01 -2.38 18.09
CA ARG A 121 -19.40 -1.98 18.26
C ARG A 121 -20.05 -1.41 16.98
N HIS A 122 -19.26 -1.00 16.00
CA HIS A 122 -19.75 -0.32 14.81
C HIS A 122 -19.27 -0.96 13.53
N SER A 123 -17.97 -1.17 13.39
CA SER A 123 -17.38 -1.69 12.17
C SER A 123 -16.08 -2.47 12.43
N CYS A 124 -15.77 -3.42 11.52
CA CYS A 124 -14.52 -4.15 11.47
C CYS A 124 -13.97 -4.10 10.04
N MET A 125 -12.89 -3.35 9.82
CA MET A 125 -12.26 -3.21 8.51
C MET A 125 -10.88 -3.85 8.55
N LEU A 126 -10.67 -4.91 7.78
CA LEU A 126 -9.42 -5.65 7.70
C LEU A 126 -8.77 -5.46 6.33
N ALA A 127 -7.46 -5.29 6.28
CA ALA A 127 -6.71 -5.20 5.03
C ALA A 127 -5.49 -6.12 5.07
N PHE A 128 -5.44 -7.07 4.13
CA PHE A 128 -4.33 -8.01 3.99
C PHE A 128 -3.76 -7.98 2.59
N TYR A 129 -2.45 -8.10 2.46
CA TYR A 129 -1.82 -8.35 1.18
C TYR A 129 -2.03 -9.80 0.74
N ILE A 130 -1.85 -10.74 1.69
CA ILE A 130 -2.13 -12.17 1.49
C ILE A 130 -2.97 -12.65 2.67
N ILE A 131 -4.07 -13.33 2.38
CA ILE A 131 -4.89 -14.02 3.37
C ILE A 131 -5.15 -15.44 2.88
N GLU A 132 -4.85 -16.42 3.73
CA GLU A 132 -5.15 -17.83 3.49
C GLU A 132 -6.13 -18.30 4.58
N PRO A 133 -7.29 -18.89 4.21
CA PRO A 133 -8.34 -19.25 5.15
C PRO A 133 -8.01 -20.59 5.84
N GLU A 134 -6.86 -20.68 6.49
CA GLU A 134 -6.37 -21.88 7.17
C GLU A 134 -5.89 -21.57 8.59
N GLY A 135 -6.02 -22.52 9.48
CA GLY A 135 -5.50 -22.44 10.85
C GLY A 135 -6.12 -21.29 11.65
N ARG A 136 -5.29 -20.47 12.27
CA ARG A 136 -5.75 -19.34 13.11
C ARG A 136 -6.44 -18.22 12.33
N ILE A 137 -6.21 -18.13 11.04
CA ILE A 137 -6.93 -17.16 10.19
C ILE A 137 -8.39 -17.58 10.01
N GLU A 138 -8.70 -18.87 9.98
CA GLU A 138 -10.07 -19.36 9.98
C GLU A 138 -10.85 -18.90 11.22
N GLU A 139 -10.20 -18.94 12.41
CA GLU A 139 -10.79 -18.41 13.66
C GLU A 139 -11.13 -16.90 13.51
N LEU A 140 -10.20 -16.13 12.92
CA LEU A 140 -10.39 -14.70 12.69
C LEU A 140 -11.56 -14.43 11.75
N LEU A 141 -11.68 -15.18 10.66
CA LEU A 141 -12.77 -15.06 9.70
C LEU A 141 -14.11 -15.43 10.32
N ASN A 142 -14.16 -16.50 11.11
CA ASN A 142 -15.38 -16.89 11.83
C ASN A 142 -15.83 -15.84 12.85
N GLU A 143 -14.89 -15.20 13.56
CA GLU A 143 -15.20 -14.12 14.50
C GLU A 143 -15.69 -12.87 13.75
N LEU A 144 -15.15 -12.60 12.56
CA LEU A 144 -15.63 -11.50 11.72
C LEU A 144 -17.04 -11.74 11.20
N LEU A 145 -17.37 -12.98 10.80
CA LEU A 145 -18.73 -13.37 10.44
C LEU A 145 -19.68 -13.19 11.62
N ALA A 146 -19.29 -13.64 12.82
CA ALA A 146 -20.07 -13.41 14.03
C ALA A 146 -20.25 -11.92 14.36
N ALA A 147 -19.27 -11.08 14.03
CA ALA A 147 -19.40 -9.63 14.16
C ALA A 147 -20.43 -9.06 13.16
N ALA A 148 -20.43 -9.54 11.92
CA ALA A 148 -21.42 -9.16 10.92
C ALA A 148 -22.83 -9.59 11.34
N ASP A 149 -23.00 -10.79 11.91
CA ASP A 149 -24.27 -11.27 12.46
C ASP A 149 -24.77 -10.41 13.64
N ARG A 150 -23.86 -9.79 14.39
CA ARG A 150 -24.22 -8.79 15.42
C ARG A 150 -24.66 -7.44 14.81
N GLY A 151 -24.62 -7.29 13.49
CA GLY A 151 -25.00 -6.07 12.76
C GLY A 151 -23.88 -5.05 12.57
N LEU A 152 -22.62 -5.44 12.72
CA LEU A 152 -21.49 -4.56 12.45
C LEU A 152 -21.23 -4.46 10.93
N ASP A 153 -20.76 -3.31 10.50
CA ASP A 153 -20.26 -3.11 9.13
C ASP A 153 -18.87 -3.75 9.00
N CYS A 154 -18.80 -4.89 8.32
CA CYS A 154 -17.57 -5.68 8.19
C CYS A 154 -17.07 -5.70 6.75
N ALA A 155 -15.79 -5.45 6.53
CA ALA A 155 -15.16 -5.53 5.22
C ALA A 155 -13.74 -6.10 5.29
N ILE A 156 -13.38 -6.87 4.26
CA ILE A 156 -12.02 -7.36 4.04
C ILE A 156 -11.53 -6.83 2.69
N LEU A 157 -10.38 -6.20 2.70
CA LEU A 157 -9.62 -5.84 1.50
C LEU A 157 -8.44 -6.78 1.38
N ALA A 158 -8.35 -7.53 0.28
CA ALA A 158 -7.24 -8.44 0.03
C ALA A 158 -6.76 -8.34 -1.43
N ASP A 159 -5.47 -8.62 -1.67
CA ASP A 159 -4.95 -8.70 -3.04
C ASP A 159 -5.47 -9.97 -3.73
N ALA A 160 -6.06 -9.82 -4.90
CA ALA A 160 -6.74 -10.92 -5.61
C ALA A 160 -5.77 -12.04 -6.04
N VAL A 161 -4.51 -11.70 -6.35
CA VAL A 161 -3.51 -12.68 -6.77
C VAL A 161 -2.92 -13.41 -5.55
N GLY A 162 -2.58 -12.65 -4.51
CA GLY A 162 -2.01 -13.21 -3.27
C GLY A 162 -3.02 -14.02 -2.44
N SER A 163 -4.31 -13.72 -2.57
CA SER A 163 -5.39 -14.31 -1.77
C SER A 163 -6.37 -15.13 -2.60
N SER A 164 -5.93 -15.73 -3.71
CA SER A 164 -6.81 -16.48 -4.62
C SER A 164 -7.60 -17.57 -3.91
N ARG A 165 -6.98 -18.33 -3.00
CA ARG A 165 -7.65 -19.38 -2.21
C ARG A 165 -8.80 -18.84 -1.36
N PHE A 166 -8.63 -17.66 -0.79
CA PHE A 166 -9.69 -17.01 0.00
C PHE A 166 -10.90 -16.66 -0.86
N PHE A 167 -10.68 -16.14 -2.08
CA PHE A 167 -11.78 -15.80 -2.99
C PHE A 167 -12.43 -17.03 -3.65
N ASP A 168 -11.69 -18.13 -3.79
CA ASP A 168 -12.19 -19.38 -4.38
C ASP A 168 -12.95 -20.25 -3.35
N SER A 169 -12.82 -19.98 -2.06
CA SER A 169 -13.45 -20.73 -0.96
C SER A 169 -14.82 -20.22 -0.53
N GLY A 170 -15.32 -19.12 -1.13
CA GLY A 170 -16.59 -18.47 -0.77
C GLY A 170 -17.78 -18.87 -1.61
#